data_c55994c05b35b08e4721a2fe87e64fbf
#
_entry.id   c55994c05b35b08e4721a2fe87e64fbf
#
_cell.length_a   1.000
_cell.length_b   1.000
_cell.length_c   1.000
_cell.angle_alpha   90.00
_cell.angle_beta   90.00
_cell.angle_gamma   90.00
#
_symmetry.space_group_name_H-M   'P 1'
#
loop_
_entity.id
_entity.type
_entity.pdbx_description
1 polymer ?
#
loop_
_entity_poly.entity_id
_entity_poly.type
_entity_poly.pdbx_seq_one_letter_code
_entity_poly.pdbx_strand_id
1 'polypeptide(L)'
;MKTFAILAAVSSLAAGSAGAASLPAHFHGAQLAGQARITLAQARTIALKARPGRIVDQELEKEGGGSGLRYSFDVASRGKTIEVGVDALTGRVLENGAESPSKESAEAAQEKGDAGH
;
A
#
# COMPACT_ATOMS: atom_id res chain seq x y z
N MET A 1 30.93 -26.24 25.21
CA MET A 1 30.45 -26.22 24.86
C MET A 1 29.52 -25.66 24.48
N LYS A 2 29.09 -25.35 24.18
CA LYS A 2 28.49 -25.00 23.88
C LYS A 2 27.55 -24.40 23.57
N THR A 3 26.87 -24.01 23.42
CA THR A 3 26.23 -23.61 23.20
C THR A 3 25.36 -22.98 22.68
N PHE A 4 24.79 -22.78 22.48
CA PHE A 4 24.22 -22.38 21.99
C PHE A 4 23.22 -21.95 21.62
N ALA A 5 22.90 -21.76 21.45
CA ALA A 5 22.29 -21.40 21.09
C ALA A 5 21.25 -20.95 20.81
N ILE A 6 20.81 -20.91 20.86
CA ILE A 6 20.02 -20.66 20.72
C ILE A 6 19.11 -20.02 20.33
N LEU A 7 18.92 -19.85 20.19
CA LEU A 7 18.36 -19.41 19.88
C LEU A 7 17.51 -18.79 19.49
N ALA A 8 17.36 -18.72 19.65
CA ALA A 8 17.01 -17.99 19.42
C ALA A 8 15.96 -17.70 18.87
N ALA A 9 15.83 -17.96 18.44
CA ALA A 9 14.96 -17.98 17.82
C ALA A 9 13.83 -17.33 18.00
N VAL A 10 13.57 -17.45 18.35
CA VAL A 10 12.66 -17.04 18.69
C VAL A 10 11.93 -16.11 18.30
N SER A 11 12.24 -15.71 18.38
CA SER A 11 11.83 -14.70 18.07
C SER A 11 10.78 -14.44 17.30
N SER A 12 10.93 -14.67 16.55
CA SER A 12 10.10 -14.59 15.64
C SER A 12 8.78 -14.33 15.95
N LEU A 13 8.43 -14.89 16.74
CA LEU A 13 7.25 -14.84 17.04
C LEU A 13 6.70 -13.62 17.24
N ALA A 14 7.30 -12.90 17.71
CA ALA A 14 6.78 -11.65 18.00
C ALA A 14 6.21 -11.01 16.81
N ALA A 15 6.79 -11.27 15.76
CA ALA A 15 6.32 -10.69 14.58
C ALA A 15 4.88 -10.99 14.33
N GLY A 16 4.48 -12.14 14.65
CA GLY A 16 3.11 -12.52 14.45
C GLY A 16 2.18 -11.67 15.25
N SER A 17 2.57 -11.33 16.43
CA SER A 17 1.70 -10.54 17.25
C SER A 17 1.56 -9.16 16.70
N ALA A 18 2.59 -8.62 16.17
CA ALA A 18 2.50 -7.29 15.58
C ALA A 18 1.52 -7.26 14.43
N GLY A 19 1.42 -8.33 13.72
CA GLY A 19 0.49 -8.40 12.60
C GLY A 19 -0.96 -8.32 12.99
N ALA A 20 -1.26 -8.59 14.24
CA ALA A 20 -2.63 -8.54 14.70
C ALA A 20 -3.07 -7.13 15.07
N ALA A 21 -2.21 -6.17 14.96
CA ALA A 21 -2.55 -4.81 15.31
C ALA A 21 -3.66 -4.25 14.43
N SER A 22 -4.43 -3.34 14.96
CA SER A 22 -5.52 -2.73 14.24
C SER A 22 -5.03 -1.92 13.04
N LEU A 23 -5.90 -1.78 12.07
CA LEU A 23 -5.59 -0.99 10.90
C LEU A 23 -5.63 0.50 11.23
N PRO A 24 -4.85 1.31 10.52
CA PRO A 24 -4.84 2.76 10.73
C PRO A 24 -6.20 3.37 10.46
N ALA A 25 -6.51 4.46 11.14
CA ALA A 25 -7.77 5.15 10.99
C ALA A 25 -8.02 5.68 9.60
N HIS A 26 -6.97 6.03 8.90
CA HIS A 26 -7.09 6.61 7.55
C HIS A 26 -6.79 5.59 6.45
N PHE A 27 -7.26 4.39 6.63
CA PHE A 27 -7.11 3.36 5.60
C PHE A 27 -8.47 3.13 4.94
N HIS A 28 -8.60 3.53 3.68
CA HIS A 28 -9.82 3.36 2.92
C HIS A 28 -9.80 2.03 2.19
N GLY A 29 -10.95 1.38 2.13
CA GLY A 29 -11.07 0.11 1.40
C GLY A 29 -10.75 -1.12 2.22
N ALA A 30 -10.77 -1.00 3.54
CA ALA A 30 -10.43 -2.12 4.42
C ALA A 30 -11.30 -3.36 4.16
N GLN A 31 -12.52 -3.18 3.67
CA GLN A 31 -13.41 -4.29 3.35
C GLN A 31 -12.85 -5.20 2.24
N LEU A 32 -11.89 -4.72 1.47
CA LEU A 32 -11.26 -5.51 0.42
C LEU A 32 -10.05 -6.31 0.93
N ALA A 33 -9.67 -6.10 2.19
CA ALA A 33 -8.43 -6.68 2.72
C ALA A 33 -8.39 -8.22 2.63
N GLY A 34 -9.53 -8.87 2.70
CA GLY A 34 -9.60 -10.32 2.58
C GLY A 34 -9.23 -10.83 1.20
N GLN A 35 -9.22 -9.97 0.19
CA GLN A 35 -8.87 -10.35 -1.17
C GLN A 35 -7.39 -10.14 -1.47
N ALA A 36 -6.68 -9.44 -0.59
CA ALA A 36 -5.27 -9.15 -0.78
C ALA A 36 -4.41 -10.33 -0.30
N ARG A 37 -3.25 -10.49 -0.92
CA ARG A 37 -2.28 -11.50 -0.50
C ARG A 37 -1.14 -10.90 0.29
N ILE A 38 -0.89 -9.61 0.10
CA ILE A 38 0.07 -8.93 0.95
C ILE A 38 -0.70 -8.02 1.90
N THR A 39 -0.13 -7.78 3.06
CA THR A 39 -0.76 -6.94 4.06
C THR A 39 -0.52 -5.46 3.77
N LEU A 40 -1.30 -4.60 4.41
CA LEU A 40 -1.06 -3.17 4.33
C LEU A 40 0.36 -2.83 4.79
N ALA A 41 0.83 -3.46 5.85
CA ALA A 41 2.18 -3.21 6.36
C ALA A 41 3.25 -3.57 5.33
N GLN A 42 3.08 -4.71 4.66
CA GLN A 42 4.01 -5.11 3.60
C GLN A 42 3.96 -4.13 2.43
N ALA A 43 2.78 -3.71 2.04
CA ALA A 43 2.61 -2.77 0.94
C ALA A 43 3.25 -1.41 1.28
N ARG A 44 3.09 -0.95 2.52
CA ARG A 44 3.72 0.29 2.98
C ARG A 44 5.24 0.22 2.88
N THR A 45 5.80 -0.90 3.28
CA THR A 45 7.25 -1.10 3.19
C THR A 45 7.72 -1.03 1.74
N ILE A 46 6.99 -1.69 0.85
CA ILE A 46 7.31 -1.67 -0.58
C ILE A 46 7.21 -0.24 -1.13
N ALA A 47 6.14 0.45 -0.78
CA ALA A 47 5.93 1.82 -1.26
C ALA A 47 7.02 2.77 -0.80
N LEU A 48 7.41 2.71 0.46
CA LEU A 48 8.42 3.60 1.02
C LEU A 48 9.82 3.28 0.50
N LYS A 49 10.05 2.04 0.09
CA LYS A 49 11.30 1.67 -0.55
C LYS A 49 11.35 2.24 -1.96
N ALA A 50 10.23 2.23 -2.66
CA ALA A 50 10.15 2.80 -4.00
C ALA A 50 10.17 4.33 -3.98
N ARG A 51 9.57 4.93 -2.95
CA ARG A 51 9.51 6.38 -2.81
C ARG A 51 9.65 6.74 -1.34
N PRO A 52 10.87 7.03 -0.88
CA PRO A 52 11.07 7.44 0.50
C PRO A 52 10.32 8.72 0.83
N GLY A 53 9.70 8.76 1.99
CA GLY A 53 8.93 9.91 2.42
C GLY A 53 7.97 9.52 3.53
N ARG A 54 6.88 10.27 3.66
CA ARG A 54 5.88 10.02 4.69
C ARG A 54 4.55 9.72 4.02
N ILE A 55 3.95 8.58 4.34
CA ILE A 55 2.64 8.24 3.82
C ILE A 55 1.61 9.12 4.52
N VAL A 56 0.85 9.86 3.73
CA VAL A 56 -0.18 10.77 4.24
C VAL A 56 -1.59 10.27 3.95
N ASP A 57 -1.74 9.33 3.04
CA ASP A 57 -3.03 8.70 2.77
C ASP A 57 -2.80 7.30 2.20
N GLN A 58 -3.75 6.41 2.42
CA GLN A 58 -3.62 5.03 1.97
C GLN A 58 -4.98 4.42 1.70
N GLU A 59 -5.04 3.61 0.66
CA GLU A 59 -6.27 3.04 0.17
C GLU A 59 -6.03 1.67 -0.43
N LEU A 60 -7.00 0.77 -0.30
CA LEU A 60 -7.02 -0.50 -1.03
C LEU A 60 -8.20 -0.42 -1.98
N GLU A 61 -7.96 -0.61 -3.26
CA GLU A 61 -8.98 -0.36 -4.26
C GLU A 61 -8.88 -1.31 -5.43
N LYS A 62 -9.99 -1.49 -6.12
CA LYS A 62 -10.01 -2.22 -7.37
C LYS A 62 -9.76 -1.22 -8.48
N GLU A 63 -8.73 -1.48 -9.27
CA GLU A 63 -8.36 -0.57 -10.35
C GLU A 63 -7.63 -1.38 -11.42
N GLY A 64 -7.80 -1.02 -12.66
CA GLY A 64 -7.16 -1.69 -13.77
C GLY A 64 -5.64 -1.64 -13.67
N GLY A 65 -4.97 -2.68 -14.14
CA GLY A 65 -3.54 -2.84 -14.07
C GLY A 65 -3.14 -3.87 -13.03
N GLY A 66 -2.08 -4.60 -13.30
CA GLY A 66 -1.64 -5.66 -12.43
C GLY A 66 -2.73 -6.68 -12.21
N SER A 67 -2.93 -7.09 -10.97
CA SER A 67 -3.96 -8.07 -10.62
C SER A 67 -5.37 -7.49 -10.58
N GLY A 68 -5.50 -6.17 -10.64
CA GLY A 68 -6.80 -5.50 -10.51
C GLY A 68 -7.11 -5.07 -9.08
N LEU A 69 -6.25 -5.37 -8.14
CA LEU A 69 -6.40 -4.93 -6.75
C LEU A 69 -5.07 -4.32 -6.32
N ARG A 70 -5.12 -3.09 -5.80
CA ARG A 70 -3.89 -2.41 -5.41
C ARG A 70 -4.05 -1.61 -4.13
N TYR A 71 -2.94 -1.47 -3.43
CA TYR A 71 -2.81 -0.46 -2.39
C TYR A 71 -2.28 0.81 -3.07
N SER A 72 -2.92 1.94 -2.80
CA SER A 72 -2.48 3.24 -3.29
C SER A 72 -2.09 4.10 -2.11
N PHE A 73 -0.92 4.71 -2.20
CA PHE A 73 -0.37 5.55 -1.14
C PHE A 73 -0.04 6.91 -1.69
N ASP A 74 -0.44 7.94 -0.95
CA ASP A 74 0.06 9.28 -1.20
C ASP A 74 1.24 9.49 -0.28
N VAL A 75 2.40 9.72 -0.86
CA VAL A 75 3.65 9.88 -0.11
C VAL A 75 4.14 11.31 -0.24
N ALA A 76 4.26 11.99 0.89
CA ALA A 76 4.86 13.32 0.92
C ALA A 76 6.37 13.15 0.83
N SER A 77 6.95 13.64 -0.24
CA SER A 77 8.37 13.48 -0.53
C SER A 77 8.90 14.77 -1.15
N ARG A 78 9.84 15.39 -0.48
CA ARG A 78 10.52 16.60 -0.97
C ARG A 78 9.54 17.71 -1.39
N GLY A 79 8.53 17.93 -0.56
CA GLY A 79 7.56 19.00 -0.80
C GLY A 79 6.51 18.68 -1.85
N LYS A 80 6.44 17.46 -2.30
CA LYS A 80 5.47 17.01 -3.30
C LYS A 80 4.72 15.79 -2.79
N THR A 81 3.54 15.57 -3.33
CA THR A 81 2.79 14.34 -3.08
C THR A 81 3.01 13.41 -4.26
N ILE A 82 3.51 12.23 -3.97
CA ILE A 82 3.77 11.21 -4.97
C ILE A 82 2.81 10.06 -4.74
N GLU A 83 2.15 9.63 -5.79
CA GLU A 83 1.26 8.49 -5.70
C GLU A 83 2.03 7.22 -6.01
N VAL A 84 1.94 6.24 -5.10
CA VAL A 84 2.61 4.96 -5.28
C VAL A 84 1.55 3.87 -5.20
N GLY A 85 1.44 3.08 -6.26
CA GLY A 85 0.52 1.97 -6.32
C GLY A 85 1.27 0.64 -6.19
N VAL A 86 0.81 -0.23 -5.33
CA VAL A 86 1.42 -1.54 -5.09
C VAL A 86 0.37 -2.61 -5.30
N ASP A 87 0.64 -3.55 -6.18
CA ASP A 87 -0.28 -4.65 -6.45
C ASP A 87 -0.53 -5.44 -5.17
N ALA A 88 -1.77 -5.60 -4.80
CA ALA A 88 -2.14 -6.23 -3.54
C ALA A 88 -1.99 -7.75 -3.56
N LEU A 89 -1.78 -8.35 -4.71
CA LEU A 89 -1.55 -9.79 -4.81
C LEU A 89 -0.08 -10.13 -4.97
N THR A 90 0.66 -9.32 -5.70
CA THR A 90 2.05 -9.64 -6.06
C THR A 90 3.09 -8.77 -5.36
N GLY A 91 2.68 -7.62 -4.85
CA GLY A 91 3.62 -6.66 -4.27
C GLY A 91 4.36 -5.82 -5.30
N ARG A 92 4.00 -5.94 -6.56
CA ARG A 92 4.68 -5.21 -7.62
C ARG A 92 4.28 -3.74 -7.58
N VAL A 93 5.24 -2.85 -7.79
CA VAL A 93 4.95 -1.42 -7.87
C VAL A 93 4.35 -1.13 -9.24
N LEU A 94 3.12 -0.63 -9.25
CA LEU A 94 2.37 -0.35 -10.47
C LEU A 94 2.40 1.13 -10.85
N GLU A 95 2.62 1.99 -9.87
CA GLU A 95 2.64 3.42 -10.09
C GLU A 95 3.61 4.06 -9.10
N ASN A 96 4.36 5.07 -9.56
CA ASN A 96 5.27 5.80 -8.70
C ASN A 96 5.56 7.14 -9.38
N GLY A 97 4.69 8.10 -9.19
CA GLY A 97 4.82 9.38 -9.86
C GLY A 97 4.03 10.48 -9.20
N ALA A 98 4.45 11.69 -9.45
CA ALA A 98 3.78 12.84 -8.90
C ALA A 98 2.38 12.99 -9.50
N GLU A 99 1.43 13.35 -8.65
CA GLU A 99 0.12 13.70 -9.14
C GLU A 99 0.22 15.04 -9.89
N SER A 100 -0.57 15.15 -10.94
CA SER A 100 -0.58 16.36 -11.73
C SER A 100 -2.03 16.77 -11.98
N PRO A 101 -2.27 18.05 -12.23
CA PRO A 101 -3.62 18.50 -12.55
C PRO A 101 -4.23 17.76 -13.74
N SER A 102 -3.43 17.42 -14.74
CA SER A 102 -3.95 16.70 -15.90
C SER A 102 -4.37 15.28 -15.54
N LYS A 103 -3.63 14.62 -14.66
CA LYS A 103 -3.99 13.28 -14.22
C LYS A 103 -5.28 13.31 -13.39
N GLU A 104 -5.39 14.26 -12.48
CA GLU A 104 -6.60 14.43 -11.70
C GLU A 104 -7.81 14.72 -12.56
N SER A 105 -7.63 15.56 -13.59
CA SER A 105 -8.70 15.88 -14.51
C SER A 105 -9.17 14.66 -15.29
N ALA A 106 -8.23 13.81 -15.69
CA ALA A 106 -8.57 12.59 -16.42
C ALA A 106 -9.35 11.62 -15.54
N GLU A 107 -8.94 11.48 -14.28
CA GLU A 107 -9.63 10.62 -13.34
C GLU A 107 -11.04 11.14 -13.05
N ALA A 108 -11.17 12.44 -12.85
CA ALA A 108 -12.47 13.05 -12.59
C ALA A 108 -13.40 12.91 -13.80
N ALA A 109 -12.88 13.04 -15.00
CA ALA A 109 -13.68 12.88 -16.21
C ALA A 109 -14.16 11.44 -16.35
N GLN A 110 -13.31 10.48 -16.01
CA GLN A 110 -13.68 9.07 -16.06
C GLN A 110 -14.78 8.75 -15.05
N GLU A 111 -14.67 9.26 -13.83
CA GLU A 111 -15.68 9.06 -12.81
C GLU A 111 -17.02 9.65 -13.22
N LYS A 112 -17.01 10.84 -13.80
CA LYS A 112 -18.23 11.46 -14.29
C LYS A 112 -18.87 10.66 -15.41
N GLY A 113 -18.06 10.10 -16.29
CA GLY A 113 -18.55 9.26 -17.36
C GLY A 113 -19.28 8.03 -16.82
N ASP A 114 -18.69 7.40 -15.84
CA ASP A 114 -19.29 6.23 -15.21
C ASP A 114 -20.58 6.60 -14.47
N ALA A 115 -20.58 7.71 -13.79
CA ALA A 115 -21.75 8.17 -13.05
C ALA A 115 -22.90 8.62 -13.99
N GLY A 116 -22.57 9.02 -15.20
CA GLY A 116 -23.56 9.47 -16.17
C GLY A 116 -24.32 8.34 -16.87
N HIS A 117 -23.91 7.14 -16.64
CA HIS A 117 -24.54 5.97 -17.23
C HIS A 117 -25.36 5.20 -16.22
#